data_9c5d401d566e8957f70786800d05f0c7
#
_entry.id   9c5d401d566e8957f70786800d05f0c7
#
_cell.length_a   1.000
_cell.length_b   1.000
_cell.length_c   1.000
_cell.angle_alpha   90.00
_cell.angle_beta   90.00
_cell.angle_gamma   90.00
#
_symmetry.space_group_name_H-M   'P 1'
#
loop_
_entity.id
_entity.type
_entity.pdbx_description
1 polymer ?
#
loop_
_entity_poly.entity_id
_entity_poly.type
_entity_poly.pdbx_seq_one_letter_code
_entity_poly.pdbx_strand_id
1 'polypeptide(L)'
;KLKIPLIHTYHTMYEDYLHYIGKGKVIRQSHVKYLSRLFANHTTGVVCPSERVIDTLRSYGVIAPLRVIPTGIDIEKFKRSDITQQDISKLRESLGLQENHLMILSLSRISYEKNIQALINGFPQVISAYPNARLVIVGKGPYVEELEELISELQLEEFVQFTGEVDNNDVALYYKAADYFVSASTSETQGLTYTEAMAAGTPCVVEGNAYLNRLFDHPSLGKTFETDEDFAPALIDYISSEVPKDPKVLEAKLYDISSTHFGEAMIEFYQDMVVYHEEEMRRKEEEDSIERIKIKLNSFKR
;
A
#
# COMPACT_ATOMS: atom_id res chain seq x y z
N LYS A 1 -18.24 -0.16 -31.42
CA LYS A 1 -17.59 0.41 -30.22
C LYS A 1 -18.68 1.06 -29.37
N LEU A 2 -18.73 0.71 -28.10
CA LEU A 2 -19.60 1.40 -27.15
C LEU A 2 -19.08 2.83 -27.01
N LYS A 3 -19.96 3.83 -27.17
CA LYS A 3 -19.63 5.27 -27.00
C LYS A 3 -19.80 5.65 -25.52
N ILE A 4 -19.14 4.92 -24.62
CA ILE A 4 -19.14 5.17 -23.17
C ILE A 4 -17.72 5.36 -22.69
N PRO A 5 -17.46 6.24 -21.70
CA PRO A 5 -16.14 6.36 -21.08
C PRO A 5 -15.77 5.06 -20.37
N LEU A 6 -14.50 4.68 -20.48
CA LEU A 6 -13.93 3.54 -19.78
C LEU A 6 -12.85 4.06 -18.83
N ILE A 7 -12.97 3.76 -17.54
CA ILE A 7 -11.99 4.11 -16.53
C ILE A 7 -11.35 2.83 -16.00
N HIS A 8 -10.04 2.87 -15.86
CA HIS A 8 -9.25 1.78 -15.30
C HIS A 8 -8.65 2.20 -13.96
N THR A 9 -8.63 1.31 -12.98
CA THR A 9 -7.89 1.53 -11.73
C THR A 9 -6.66 0.62 -11.70
N TYR A 10 -5.48 1.21 -11.56
CA TYR A 10 -4.20 0.52 -11.62
C TYR A 10 -3.66 0.27 -10.20
N HIS A 11 -3.92 -0.91 -9.64
CA HIS A 11 -3.56 -1.25 -8.25
C HIS A 11 -2.27 -2.05 -8.10
N THR A 12 -1.71 -2.58 -9.19
CA THR A 12 -0.62 -3.56 -9.11
C THR A 12 0.58 -3.11 -9.91
N MET A 13 1.75 -3.07 -9.28
CA MET A 13 3.04 -2.93 -9.95
C MET A 13 3.41 -4.26 -10.60
N TYR A 14 2.86 -4.54 -11.77
CA TYR A 14 3.01 -5.85 -12.44
C TYR A 14 4.47 -6.24 -12.69
N GLU A 15 5.38 -5.29 -12.77
CA GLU A 15 6.82 -5.56 -12.96
C GLU A 15 7.45 -6.22 -11.72
N ASP A 16 6.93 -5.97 -10.52
CA ASP A 16 7.43 -6.54 -9.28
C ASP A 16 7.01 -8.02 -9.13
N TYR A 17 6.02 -8.46 -9.91
CA TYR A 17 5.45 -9.82 -9.85
C TYR A 17 5.89 -10.76 -10.98
N LEU A 18 6.81 -10.33 -11.83
CA LEU A 18 7.26 -11.13 -12.98
C LEU A 18 7.89 -12.46 -12.60
N HIS A 19 8.51 -12.53 -11.42
CA HIS A 19 9.14 -13.75 -10.91
C HIS A 19 8.14 -14.88 -10.63
N TYR A 20 6.85 -14.58 -10.41
CA TYR A 20 5.79 -15.57 -10.25
C TYR A 20 5.35 -16.21 -11.57
N ILE A 21 5.62 -15.58 -12.71
CA ILE A 21 5.20 -16.07 -14.03
C ILE A 21 6.37 -16.80 -14.71
N GLY A 22 6.33 -18.15 -14.74
CA GLY A 22 7.34 -18.96 -15.39
C GLY A 22 8.75 -18.74 -14.83
N LYS A 23 8.89 -18.51 -13.52
CA LYS A 23 10.14 -18.21 -12.81
C LYS A 23 10.89 -17.01 -13.41
N GLY A 24 10.16 -15.99 -13.86
CA GLY A 24 10.72 -14.76 -14.44
C GLY A 24 11.29 -14.92 -15.89
N LYS A 25 11.15 -16.09 -16.50
CA LYS A 25 11.79 -16.39 -17.80
C LYS A 25 10.87 -16.14 -19.01
N VAL A 26 9.55 -16.09 -18.80
CA VAL A 26 8.56 -16.05 -19.90
C VAL A 26 8.15 -14.62 -20.24
N ILE A 27 7.94 -13.76 -19.25
CA ILE A 27 7.52 -12.37 -19.45
C ILE A 27 8.64 -11.44 -19.01
N ARG A 28 9.04 -10.53 -19.92
CA ARG A 28 10.03 -9.49 -19.63
C ARG A 28 9.34 -8.19 -19.20
N GLN A 29 10.02 -7.33 -18.46
CA GLN A 29 9.54 -6.00 -18.10
C GLN A 29 9.04 -5.18 -19.31
N SER A 30 9.70 -5.32 -20.46
CA SER A 30 9.28 -4.64 -21.69
C SER A 30 7.87 -5.03 -22.15
N HIS A 31 7.47 -6.29 -21.95
CA HIS A 31 6.09 -6.75 -22.25
C HIS A 31 5.06 -6.12 -21.30
N VAL A 32 5.37 -6.04 -20.02
CA VAL A 32 4.51 -5.38 -19.03
C VAL A 32 4.36 -3.91 -19.36
N LYS A 33 5.45 -3.20 -19.62
CA LYS A 33 5.43 -1.78 -20.03
C LYS A 33 4.57 -1.56 -21.27
N TYR A 34 4.76 -2.39 -22.30
CA TYR A 34 3.98 -2.30 -23.53
C TYR A 34 2.49 -2.55 -23.30
N LEU A 35 2.13 -3.61 -22.56
CA LEU A 35 0.74 -3.96 -22.30
C LEU A 35 0.05 -2.93 -21.40
N SER A 36 0.72 -2.47 -20.34
CA SER A 36 0.19 -1.42 -19.46
C SER A 36 -0.06 -0.13 -20.23
N ARG A 37 0.88 0.30 -21.09
CA ARG A 37 0.70 1.46 -21.96
C ARG A 37 -0.45 1.27 -22.94
N LEU A 38 -0.50 0.11 -23.61
CA LEU A 38 -1.55 -0.16 -24.59
C LEU A 38 -2.93 -0.12 -23.92
N PHE A 39 -3.08 -0.81 -22.80
CA PHE A 39 -4.35 -0.89 -22.08
C PHE A 39 -4.77 0.49 -21.54
N ALA A 40 -3.89 1.18 -20.83
CA ALA A 40 -4.18 2.48 -20.25
C ALA A 40 -4.55 3.54 -21.31
N ASN A 41 -3.86 3.56 -22.45
CA ASN A 41 -4.14 4.51 -23.54
C ASN A 41 -5.42 4.18 -24.34
N HIS A 42 -6.03 3.00 -24.10
CA HIS A 42 -7.36 2.68 -24.64
C HIS A 42 -8.51 2.97 -23.68
N THR A 43 -8.20 3.45 -22.48
CA THR A 43 -9.19 3.95 -21.52
C THR A 43 -9.35 5.47 -21.61
N THR A 44 -10.47 5.97 -21.12
CA THR A 44 -10.74 7.41 -21.03
C THR A 44 -9.88 8.07 -19.95
N GLY A 45 -9.64 7.33 -18.85
CA GLY A 45 -8.80 7.77 -17.75
C GLY A 45 -8.36 6.62 -16.87
N VAL A 46 -7.32 6.84 -16.07
CA VAL A 46 -6.77 5.85 -15.14
C VAL A 46 -6.66 6.44 -13.74
N VAL A 47 -7.19 5.72 -12.76
CA VAL A 47 -7.00 6.00 -11.34
C VAL A 47 -5.74 5.27 -10.86
N CYS A 48 -4.90 6.00 -10.15
CA CYS A 48 -3.66 5.52 -9.55
C CYS A 48 -3.71 5.68 -8.03
N PRO A 49 -3.29 4.70 -7.23
CA PRO A 49 -3.34 4.80 -5.77
C PRO A 49 -2.29 5.74 -5.17
N SER A 50 -1.24 6.08 -5.93
CA SER A 50 -0.17 6.99 -5.51
C SER A 50 0.53 7.65 -6.71
N GLU A 51 1.29 8.71 -6.47
CA GLU A 51 2.11 9.39 -7.48
C GLU A 51 3.16 8.46 -8.09
N ARG A 52 3.74 7.55 -7.30
CA ARG A 52 4.68 6.53 -7.80
C ARG A 52 4.09 5.75 -8.98
N VAL A 53 2.81 5.40 -8.91
CA VAL A 53 2.13 4.70 -10.00
C VAL A 53 1.95 5.60 -11.21
N ILE A 54 1.65 6.88 -11.03
CA ILE A 54 1.59 7.86 -12.13
C ILE A 54 2.94 7.95 -12.82
N ASP A 55 4.03 8.16 -12.07
CA ASP A 55 5.39 8.29 -12.62
C ASP A 55 5.78 7.04 -13.41
N THR A 56 5.46 5.88 -12.85
CA THR A 56 5.68 4.59 -13.52
C THR A 56 4.92 4.51 -14.85
N LEU A 57 3.62 4.79 -14.85
CA LEU A 57 2.81 4.74 -16.09
C LEU A 57 3.26 5.79 -17.12
N ARG A 58 3.63 6.99 -16.68
CA ARG A 58 4.21 8.01 -17.56
C ARG A 58 5.53 7.56 -18.17
N SER A 59 6.39 6.88 -17.40
CA SER A 59 7.64 6.29 -17.92
C SER A 59 7.39 5.21 -18.98
N TYR A 60 6.22 4.54 -18.95
CA TYR A 60 5.82 3.58 -19.99
C TYR A 60 5.25 4.23 -21.24
N GLY A 61 5.03 5.55 -21.23
CA GLY A 61 4.43 6.30 -22.33
C GLY A 61 2.89 6.30 -22.30
N VAL A 62 2.29 6.19 -21.13
CA VAL A 62 0.85 6.41 -20.96
C VAL A 62 0.56 7.91 -21.11
N ILE A 63 -0.36 8.25 -22.02
CA ILE A 63 -0.81 9.63 -22.31
C ILE A 63 -2.23 9.90 -21.80
N ALA A 64 -3.00 8.85 -21.52
CA ALA A 64 -4.35 9.00 -20.95
C ALA A 64 -4.35 9.89 -19.69
N PRO A 65 -5.46 10.56 -19.35
CA PRO A 65 -5.64 11.26 -18.08
C PRO A 65 -5.37 10.31 -16.90
N LEU A 66 -4.49 10.72 -15.97
CA LEU A 66 -4.18 9.98 -14.75
C LEU A 66 -4.54 10.84 -13.54
N ARG A 67 -5.15 10.25 -12.53
CA ARG A 67 -5.44 10.91 -11.25
C ARG A 67 -5.01 10.04 -10.08
N VAL A 68 -4.35 10.63 -9.08
CA VAL A 68 -4.10 9.96 -7.80
C VAL A 68 -5.39 9.97 -7.00
N ILE A 69 -5.90 8.79 -6.71
CA ILE A 69 -7.00 8.58 -5.78
C ILE A 69 -6.62 7.38 -4.92
N PRO A 70 -6.07 7.62 -3.71
CA PRO A 70 -5.69 6.55 -2.80
C PRO A 70 -6.91 5.71 -2.43
N THR A 71 -6.76 4.39 -2.43
CA THR A 71 -7.84 3.47 -2.05
C THR A 71 -8.21 3.69 -0.59
N GLY A 72 -9.48 3.94 -0.35
CA GLY A 72 -10.00 4.09 0.99
C GLY A 72 -10.26 2.75 1.67
N ILE A 73 -10.19 2.76 3.00
CA ILE A 73 -10.54 1.61 3.84
C ILE A 73 -11.83 1.87 4.61
N ASP A 74 -12.47 0.80 5.06
CA ASP A 74 -13.56 0.88 6.03
C ASP A 74 -12.97 1.15 7.42
N ILE A 75 -12.99 2.42 7.83
CA ILE A 75 -12.40 2.87 9.10
C ILE A 75 -13.02 2.14 10.29
N GLU A 76 -14.34 1.95 10.30
CA GLU A 76 -15.04 1.34 11.44
C GLU A 76 -14.62 -0.13 11.63
N LYS A 77 -14.23 -0.81 10.57
CA LYS A 77 -13.70 -2.18 10.63
C LYS A 77 -12.45 -2.30 11.48
N PHE A 78 -11.61 -1.26 11.54
CA PHE A 78 -10.34 -1.26 12.27
C PHE A 78 -10.40 -0.44 13.55
N LYS A 79 -11.19 0.63 13.59
CA LYS A 79 -11.41 1.44 14.80
C LYS A 79 -12.02 0.64 15.95
N ARG A 80 -12.95 -0.29 15.66
CA ARG A 80 -13.51 -1.32 16.55
C ARG A 80 -13.52 -0.92 18.04
N SER A 81 -14.44 -0.02 18.42
CA SER A 81 -14.60 0.40 19.80
C SER A 81 -15.15 -0.70 20.74
N ASP A 82 -15.66 -1.79 20.16
CA ASP A 82 -16.14 -2.98 20.83
C ASP A 82 -15.01 -3.92 21.32
N ILE A 83 -13.80 -3.81 20.78
CA ILE A 83 -12.63 -4.56 21.25
C ILE A 83 -12.21 -4.02 22.63
N THR A 84 -12.30 -4.87 23.63
CA THR A 84 -11.99 -4.52 25.02
C THR A 84 -10.53 -4.78 25.36
N GLN A 85 -10.05 -4.18 26.47
CA GLN A 85 -8.72 -4.49 26.98
C GLN A 85 -8.57 -5.98 27.35
N GLN A 86 -9.66 -6.63 27.74
CA GLN A 86 -9.65 -8.08 28.03
C GLN A 86 -9.42 -8.90 26.77
N ASP A 87 -9.95 -8.51 25.61
CA ASP A 87 -9.74 -9.20 24.35
C ASP A 87 -8.28 -9.04 23.89
N ILE A 88 -7.72 -7.84 24.05
CA ILE A 88 -6.30 -7.56 23.80
C ILE A 88 -5.40 -8.44 24.69
N SER A 89 -5.68 -8.49 25.99
CA SER A 89 -4.90 -9.28 26.94
C SER A 89 -4.95 -10.77 26.59
N LYS A 90 -6.14 -11.29 26.26
CA LYS A 90 -6.29 -12.71 25.84
C LYS A 90 -5.50 -13.01 24.55
N LEU A 91 -5.53 -12.13 23.57
CA LEU A 91 -4.73 -12.33 22.36
C LEU A 91 -3.23 -12.34 22.70
N ARG A 92 -2.75 -11.35 23.46
CA ARG A 92 -1.34 -11.28 23.86
C ARG A 92 -0.91 -12.55 24.64
N GLU A 93 -1.73 -13.02 25.57
CA GLU A 93 -1.50 -14.26 26.32
C GLU A 93 -1.45 -15.48 25.39
N SER A 94 -2.36 -15.58 24.40
CA SER A 94 -2.37 -16.68 23.44
C SER A 94 -1.12 -16.71 22.54
N LEU A 95 -0.49 -15.53 22.34
CA LEU A 95 0.79 -15.37 21.65
C LEU A 95 2.01 -15.56 22.57
N GLY A 96 1.81 -15.95 23.84
CA GLY A 96 2.89 -16.10 24.82
C GLY A 96 3.51 -14.76 25.27
N LEU A 97 2.84 -13.64 25.01
CA LEU A 97 3.32 -12.33 25.39
C LEU A 97 2.94 -12.00 26.83
N GLN A 98 3.92 -11.54 27.60
CA GLN A 98 3.70 -11.04 28.96
C GLN A 98 3.20 -9.58 28.90
N GLU A 99 2.66 -9.10 30.01
CA GLU A 99 2.09 -7.74 30.11
C GLU A 99 3.14 -6.65 29.79
N ASN A 100 4.38 -6.86 30.21
CA ASN A 100 5.49 -5.94 29.99
C ASN A 100 6.18 -6.10 28.63
N HIS A 101 5.80 -7.07 27.81
CA HIS A 101 6.38 -7.20 26.47
C HIS A 101 5.90 -6.06 25.56
N LEU A 102 6.81 -5.60 24.72
CA LEU A 102 6.54 -4.62 23.67
C LEU A 102 6.22 -5.39 22.39
N MET A 103 4.93 -5.42 22.00
CA MET A 103 4.48 -6.12 20.80
C MET A 103 4.68 -5.27 19.56
N ILE A 104 5.60 -5.69 18.70
CA ILE A 104 5.87 -5.09 17.40
C ILE A 104 5.24 -5.99 16.35
N LEU A 105 4.32 -5.47 15.56
CA LEU A 105 3.50 -6.22 14.61
C LEU A 105 3.96 -5.95 13.18
N SER A 106 4.17 -7.01 12.42
CA SER A 106 4.21 -6.95 10.95
C SER A 106 3.10 -7.82 10.38
N LEU A 107 2.27 -7.29 9.49
CA LEU A 107 1.14 -7.98 8.90
C LEU A 107 1.13 -7.82 7.39
N SER A 108 1.36 -8.92 6.67
CA SER A 108 1.36 -8.93 5.22
C SER A 108 1.36 -10.36 4.67
N ARG A 109 1.21 -10.50 3.36
CA ARG A 109 1.62 -11.75 2.69
C ARG A 109 3.12 -11.96 2.91
N ILE A 110 3.53 -13.18 3.28
CA ILE A 110 4.95 -13.49 3.51
C ILE A 110 5.60 -13.89 2.19
N SER A 111 6.18 -12.89 1.52
CA SER A 111 6.80 -13.02 0.22
C SER A 111 8.04 -12.10 0.14
N TYR A 112 8.94 -12.42 -0.77
CA TYR A 112 10.25 -11.76 -0.87
C TYR A 112 10.13 -10.23 -0.98
N GLU A 113 9.19 -9.74 -1.77
CA GLU A 113 8.95 -8.30 -2.01
C GLU A 113 8.43 -7.54 -0.79
N LYS A 114 7.99 -8.25 0.27
CA LYS A 114 7.59 -7.61 1.54
C LYS A 114 8.76 -7.31 2.46
N ASN A 115 9.94 -7.77 2.11
CA ASN A 115 11.20 -7.45 2.76
C ASN A 115 11.20 -7.67 4.29
N ILE A 116 10.51 -8.73 4.74
CA ILE A 116 10.41 -9.07 6.17
C ILE A 116 11.79 -9.41 6.75
N GLN A 117 12.70 -9.91 5.91
CA GLN A 117 14.08 -10.19 6.29
C GLN A 117 14.81 -8.93 6.83
N ALA A 118 14.49 -7.73 6.34
CA ALA A 118 15.07 -6.49 6.86
C ALA A 118 14.64 -6.23 8.31
N LEU A 119 13.38 -6.52 8.64
CA LEU A 119 12.87 -6.42 10.02
C LEU A 119 13.58 -7.42 10.93
N ILE A 120 13.74 -8.68 10.50
CA ILE A 120 14.40 -9.74 11.26
C ILE A 120 15.88 -9.41 11.46
N ASN A 121 16.59 -8.97 10.40
CA ASN A 121 18.00 -8.60 10.46
C ASN A 121 18.26 -7.39 11.41
N GLY A 122 17.36 -6.42 11.44
CA GLY A 122 17.47 -5.27 12.35
C GLY A 122 17.05 -5.56 13.79
N PHE A 123 16.32 -6.67 14.02
CA PHE A 123 15.72 -6.94 15.33
C PHE A 123 16.72 -7.18 16.48
N PRO A 124 17.91 -7.78 16.28
CA PRO A 124 18.94 -7.87 17.33
C PRO A 124 19.30 -6.51 17.93
N GLN A 125 19.36 -5.46 17.10
CA GLN A 125 19.62 -4.09 17.59
C GLN A 125 18.44 -3.57 18.42
N VAL A 126 17.21 -3.85 18.02
CA VAL A 126 16.00 -3.49 18.80
C VAL A 126 16.00 -4.18 20.16
N ILE A 127 16.28 -5.49 20.22
CA ILE A 127 16.35 -6.26 21.47
C ILE A 127 17.45 -5.73 22.39
N SER A 128 18.58 -5.31 21.83
CA SER A 128 19.67 -4.70 22.62
C SER A 128 19.23 -3.45 23.36
N ALA A 129 18.34 -2.64 22.76
CA ALA A 129 17.77 -1.44 23.37
C ALA A 129 16.54 -1.76 24.24
N TYR A 130 15.71 -2.70 23.79
CA TYR A 130 14.44 -3.10 24.42
C TYR A 130 14.35 -4.64 24.54
N PRO A 131 14.93 -5.25 25.60
CA PRO A 131 14.96 -6.72 25.76
C PRO A 131 13.58 -7.37 25.86
N ASN A 132 12.56 -6.59 26.18
CA ASN A 132 11.16 -7.01 26.22
C ASN A 132 10.43 -6.90 24.86
N ALA A 133 11.08 -6.46 23.79
CA ALA A 133 10.49 -6.38 22.45
C ALA A 133 10.22 -7.77 21.89
N ARG A 134 9.08 -7.93 21.24
CA ARG A 134 8.67 -9.16 20.53
C ARG A 134 8.11 -8.80 19.17
N LEU A 135 8.66 -9.40 18.11
CA LEU A 135 8.19 -9.23 16.75
C LEU A 135 7.19 -10.34 16.42
N VAL A 136 5.95 -9.95 16.17
CA VAL A 136 4.87 -10.84 15.77
C VAL A 136 4.59 -10.63 14.29
N ILE A 137 4.81 -11.67 13.50
CA ILE A 137 4.63 -11.64 12.03
C ILE A 137 3.36 -12.42 11.70
N VAL A 138 2.37 -11.69 11.17
CA VAL A 138 1.06 -12.22 10.80
C VAL A 138 0.96 -12.36 9.29
N GLY A 139 0.59 -13.55 8.84
CA GLY A 139 0.37 -13.84 7.43
C GLY A 139 0.88 -15.22 7.01
N LYS A 140 0.72 -15.51 5.73
CA LYS A 140 1.26 -16.71 5.09
C LYS A 140 1.88 -16.36 3.75
N GLY A 141 2.76 -17.22 3.26
CA GLY A 141 3.36 -17.06 1.94
C GLY A 141 4.53 -17.98 1.68
N PRO A 142 5.07 -17.94 0.46
CA PRO A 142 6.10 -18.89 0.04
C PRO A 142 7.49 -18.60 0.64
N TYR A 143 7.66 -17.51 1.39
CA TYR A 143 8.97 -17.10 1.92
C TYR A 143 9.10 -17.37 3.44
N VAL A 144 8.20 -18.16 4.03
CA VAL A 144 8.21 -18.46 5.48
C VAL A 144 9.43 -19.29 5.85
N GLU A 145 9.74 -20.36 5.11
CA GLU A 145 10.83 -21.28 5.42
C GLU A 145 12.19 -20.57 5.49
N GLU A 146 12.47 -19.69 4.50
CA GLU A 146 13.71 -18.91 4.45
C GLU A 146 13.81 -17.92 5.62
N LEU A 147 12.68 -17.37 6.07
CA LEU A 147 12.66 -16.45 7.21
C LEU A 147 12.80 -17.20 8.55
N GLU A 148 12.26 -18.41 8.68
CA GLU A 148 12.46 -19.27 9.85
C GLU A 148 13.93 -19.70 9.97
N GLU A 149 14.60 -20.03 8.86
CA GLU A 149 16.04 -20.28 8.81
C GLU A 149 16.82 -19.05 9.29
N LEU A 150 16.49 -17.85 8.81
CA LEU A 150 17.12 -16.61 9.23
C LEU A 150 16.94 -16.33 10.73
N ILE A 151 15.74 -16.57 11.28
CA ILE A 151 15.46 -16.44 12.72
C ILE A 151 16.38 -17.36 13.53
N SER A 152 16.53 -18.61 13.08
CA SER A 152 17.39 -19.60 13.74
C SER A 152 18.89 -19.23 13.63
N GLU A 153 19.36 -18.80 12.48
CA GLU A 153 20.72 -18.31 12.28
C GLU A 153 21.09 -17.15 13.22
N LEU A 154 20.12 -16.26 13.45
CA LEU A 154 20.28 -15.09 14.33
C LEU A 154 19.94 -15.38 15.80
N GLN A 155 19.51 -16.61 16.15
CA GLN A 155 19.10 -17.04 17.50
C GLN A 155 17.96 -16.16 18.07
N LEU A 156 16.94 -15.89 17.26
CA LEU A 156 15.83 -14.98 17.57
C LEU A 156 14.51 -15.72 17.90
N GLU A 157 14.51 -17.04 18.10
CA GLU A 157 13.31 -17.86 18.28
C GLU A 157 12.45 -17.42 19.48
N GLU A 158 13.06 -16.84 20.52
CA GLU A 158 12.33 -16.30 21.68
C GLU A 158 11.73 -14.90 21.44
N PHE A 159 12.17 -14.21 20.39
CA PHE A 159 11.84 -12.80 20.15
C PHE A 159 10.97 -12.58 18.92
N VAL A 160 11.00 -13.50 17.94
CA VAL A 160 10.30 -13.40 16.68
C VAL A 160 9.42 -14.63 16.47
N GLN A 161 8.14 -14.42 16.16
CA GLN A 161 7.21 -15.51 15.92
C GLN A 161 6.30 -15.26 14.72
N PHE A 162 5.96 -16.34 14.02
CA PHE A 162 4.91 -16.35 13.01
C PHE A 162 3.60 -16.85 13.61
N THR A 163 2.48 -16.17 13.29
CA THR A 163 1.15 -16.64 13.69
C THR A 163 0.46 -17.47 12.63
N GLY A 164 0.98 -17.44 11.39
CA GLY A 164 0.23 -17.87 10.22
C GLY A 164 -0.83 -16.85 9.80
N GLU A 165 -1.74 -17.26 8.93
CA GLU A 165 -2.84 -16.44 8.48
C GLU A 165 -3.90 -16.32 9.58
N VAL A 166 -4.42 -15.12 9.77
CA VAL A 166 -5.52 -14.83 10.71
C VAL A 166 -6.79 -14.47 9.94
N ASP A 167 -7.96 -14.70 10.57
CA ASP A 167 -9.23 -14.31 9.97
C ASP A 167 -9.30 -12.79 9.80
N ASN A 168 -9.87 -12.36 8.68
CA ASN A 168 -9.97 -10.93 8.35
C ASN A 168 -10.79 -10.12 9.38
N ASN A 169 -11.64 -10.78 10.17
CA ASN A 169 -12.40 -10.15 11.26
C ASN A 169 -11.55 -9.94 12.52
N ASP A 170 -10.46 -10.70 12.66
CA ASP A 170 -9.57 -10.63 13.82
C ASP A 170 -8.38 -9.68 13.60
N VAL A 171 -8.11 -9.27 12.36
CA VAL A 171 -6.98 -8.41 12.02
C VAL A 171 -6.97 -7.11 12.84
N ALA A 172 -8.14 -6.51 13.07
CA ALA A 172 -8.27 -5.30 13.89
C ALA A 172 -7.81 -5.52 15.34
N LEU A 173 -8.04 -6.71 15.90
CA LEU A 173 -7.58 -7.07 17.23
C LEU A 173 -6.05 -7.14 17.30
N TYR A 174 -5.39 -7.69 16.28
CA TYR A 174 -3.93 -7.72 16.21
C TYR A 174 -3.33 -6.31 16.15
N TYR A 175 -3.89 -5.42 15.32
CA TYR A 175 -3.44 -4.02 15.30
C TYR A 175 -3.61 -3.36 16.67
N LYS A 176 -4.77 -3.50 17.30
CA LYS A 176 -5.02 -2.90 18.63
C LYS A 176 -4.17 -3.49 19.74
N ALA A 177 -3.78 -4.75 19.63
CA ALA A 177 -2.91 -5.41 20.61
C ALA A 177 -1.44 -5.03 20.46
N ALA A 178 -1.05 -4.52 19.30
CA ALA A 178 0.32 -4.10 19.02
C ALA A 178 0.62 -2.70 19.60
N ASP A 179 1.84 -2.53 20.09
CA ASP A 179 2.37 -1.23 20.50
C ASP A 179 2.84 -0.44 19.29
N TYR A 180 3.42 -1.13 18.28
CA TYR A 180 3.89 -0.56 17.03
C TYR A 180 3.62 -1.50 15.87
N PHE A 181 3.31 -0.91 14.70
CA PHE A 181 3.26 -1.62 13.43
C PHE A 181 4.51 -1.32 12.61
N VAL A 182 5.12 -2.35 12.02
CA VAL A 182 6.36 -2.17 11.23
C VAL A 182 6.26 -2.82 9.85
N SER A 183 6.89 -2.21 8.86
CA SER A 183 7.03 -2.78 7.52
C SER A 183 8.24 -2.20 6.80
N ALA A 184 9.00 -3.06 6.12
CA ALA A 184 10.09 -2.70 5.22
C ALA A 184 9.75 -3.02 3.75
N SER A 185 8.47 -3.02 3.38
CA SER A 185 8.03 -3.36 2.03
C SER A 185 8.33 -2.24 1.03
N THR A 186 9.15 -2.54 0.02
CA THR A 186 9.50 -1.62 -1.08
C THR A 186 8.49 -1.65 -2.23
N SER A 187 7.62 -2.68 -2.29
CA SER A 187 6.73 -2.96 -3.42
C SER A 187 5.33 -2.36 -3.30
N GLU A 188 5.07 -1.62 -2.21
CA GLU A 188 3.72 -1.09 -1.97
C GLU A 188 3.35 0.00 -2.98
N THR A 189 2.19 -0.15 -3.58
CA THR A 189 1.57 0.93 -4.36
C THR A 189 0.97 2.00 -3.46
N GLN A 190 0.45 1.58 -2.31
CA GLN A 190 -0.15 2.43 -1.27
C GLN A 190 0.11 1.87 0.15
N GLY A 191 -0.01 0.54 0.34
CA GLY A 191 0.15 -0.11 1.64
C GLY A 191 -1.10 0.02 2.53
N LEU A 192 -2.16 -0.72 2.20
CA LEU A 192 -3.42 -0.66 2.98
C LEU A 192 -3.23 -1.06 4.44
N THR A 193 -2.33 -2.00 4.73
CA THR A 193 -2.01 -2.43 6.11
C THR A 193 -1.54 -1.28 7.00
N TYR A 194 -0.91 -0.26 6.43
CA TYR A 194 -0.46 0.94 7.17
C TYR A 194 -1.66 1.82 7.56
N THR A 195 -2.61 1.99 6.63
CA THR A 195 -3.84 2.75 6.90
C THR A 195 -4.75 2.00 7.85
N GLU A 196 -4.79 0.67 7.80
CA GLU A 196 -5.50 -0.20 8.74
C GLU A 196 -4.93 -0.08 10.16
N ALA A 197 -3.60 -0.18 10.32
CA ALA A 197 -2.92 0.02 11.60
C ALA A 197 -3.20 1.40 12.17
N MET A 198 -3.12 2.45 11.34
CA MET A 198 -3.45 3.82 11.71
C MET A 198 -4.91 3.93 12.17
N ALA A 199 -5.86 3.33 11.46
CA ALA A 199 -7.28 3.34 11.84
C ALA A 199 -7.53 2.62 13.17
N ALA A 200 -6.75 1.59 13.50
CA ALA A 200 -6.77 0.92 14.79
C ALA A 200 -6.13 1.76 15.92
N GLY A 201 -5.46 2.87 15.59
CA GLY A 201 -4.74 3.74 16.52
C GLY A 201 -3.35 3.23 16.88
N THR A 202 -2.75 2.38 16.05
CA THR A 202 -1.42 1.81 16.22
C THR A 202 -0.41 2.62 15.42
N PRO A 203 0.61 3.23 16.05
CA PRO A 203 1.63 4.00 15.35
C PRO A 203 2.49 3.09 14.48
N CYS A 204 2.92 3.63 13.34
CA CYS A 204 3.62 2.88 12.31
C CYS A 204 5.09 3.33 12.17
N VAL A 205 6.02 2.36 12.02
CA VAL A 205 7.40 2.65 11.61
C VAL A 205 7.67 1.84 10.33
N VAL A 206 7.72 2.53 9.20
CA VAL A 206 7.65 1.90 7.88
C VAL A 206 8.66 2.48 6.90
N GLU A 207 9.07 1.68 5.92
CA GLU A 207 9.91 2.18 4.83
C GLU A 207 9.18 3.26 4.05
N GLY A 208 9.84 4.41 3.88
CA GLY A 208 9.25 5.63 3.35
C GLY A 208 9.21 5.65 1.83
N ASN A 209 8.19 6.31 1.32
CA ASN A 209 8.09 6.78 -0.06
C ASN A 209 7.31 8.10 -0.06
N ALA A 210 7.20 8.76 -1.22
CA ALA A 210 6.54 10.06 -1.31
C ALA A 210 5.10 10.07 -0.75
N TYR A 211 4.35 8.98 -0.91
CA TYR A 211 3.01 8.84 -0.34
C TYR A 211 3.05 8.64 1.19
N LEU A 212 3.88 7.69 1.67
CA LEU A 212 3.96 7.36 3.09
C LEU A 212 4.55 8.50 3.92
N ASN A 213 5.53 9.25 3.38
CA ASN A 213 6.07 10.44 4.03
C ASN A 213 5.02 11.54 4.24
N ARG A 214 4.01 11.63 3.35
CA ARG A 214 2.86 12.52 3.56
C ARG A 214 1.80 11.92 4.49
N LEU A 215 1.62 10.60 4.46
CA LEU A 215 0.69 9.92 5.35
C LEU A 215 1.15 10.04 6.81
N PHE A 216 2.45 9.85 7.07
CA PHE A 216 3.09 9.94 8.38
C PHE A 216 3.79 11.29 8.62
N ASP A 217 3.17 12.40 8.18
CA ASP A 217 3.70 13.76 8.31
C ASP A 217 3.65 14.31 9.75
N HIS A 218 3.01 13.60 10.67
CA HIS A 218 2.95 13.95 12.08
C HIS A 218 3.47 12.81 12.97
N PRO A 219 4.34 13.09 13.95
CA PRO A 219 4.97 12.06 14.79
C PRO A 219 3.98 11.15 15.53
N SER A 220 2.79 11.64 15.91
CA SER A 220 1.79 10.83 16.61
C SER A 220 1.19 9.69 15.77
N LEU A 221 1.39 9.71 14.44
CA LEU A 221 0.90 8.68 13.51
C LEU A 221 1.95 7.62 13.25
N GLY A 222 3.23 7.99 13.33
CA GLY A 222 4.34 7.09 13.05
C GLY A 222 5.58 7.80 12.53
N LYS A 223 6.51 7.03 11.99
CA LYS A 223 7.78 7.47 11.43
C LYS A 223 8.11 6.65 10.18
N THR A 224 8.77 7.29 9.21
CA THR A 224 9.34 6.59 8.06
C THR A 224 10.85 6.45 8.18
N PHE A 225 11.42 5.42 7.53
CA PHE A 225 12.87 5.22 7.37
C PHE A 225 13.21 5.02 5.88
N GLU A 226 14.48 5.15 5.49
CA GLU A 226 14.88 5.19 4.09
C GLU A 226 15.48 3.86 3.58
N THR A 227 16.25 3.17 4.40
CA THR A 227 16.95 1.93 4.04
C THR A 227 16.71 0.83 5.08
N ASP A 228 17.01 -0.43 4.72
CA ASP A 228 16.89 -1.57 5.63
C ASP A 228 17.68 -1.37 6.93
N GLU A 229 18.87 -0.75 6.85
CA GLU A 229 19.74 -0.47 7.97
C GLU A 229 19.15 0.59 8.90
N ASP A 230 18.30 1.47 8.39
CA ASP A 230 17.63 2.53 9.16
C ASP A 230 16.44 2.03 9.98
N PHE A 231 15.91 0.83 9.69
CA PHE A 231 14.75 0.29 10.38
C PHE A 231 14.92 0.28 11.91
N ALA A 232 15.97 -0.40 12.40
CA ALA A 232 16.16 -0.54 13.83
C ALA A 232 16.46 0.79 14.53
N PRO A 233 17.34 1.67 14.01
CA PRO A 233 17.51 3.01 14.54
C PRO A 233 16.23 3.83 14.57
N ALA A 234 15.42 3.79 13.50
CA ALA A 234 14.17 4.53 13.43
C ALA A 234 13.14 4.06 14.46
N LEU A 235 13.01 2.74 14.64
CA LEU A 235 12.09 2.17 15.63
C LEU A 235 12.55 2.50 17.06
N ILE A 236 13.83 2.32 17.38
CA ILE A 236 14.42 2.63 18.69
C ILE A 236 14.21 4.11 19.03
N ASP A 237 14.51 5.00 18.11
CA ASP A 237 14.33 6.45 18.30
C ASP A 237 12.85 6.80 18.49
N TYR A 238 11.96 6.18 17.71
CA TYR A 238 10.52 6.41 17.83
C TYR A 238 9.97 5.94 19.20
N ILE A 239 10.38 4.77 19.67
CA ILE A 239 9.99 4.25 20.98
C ILE A 239 10.53 5.17 22.09
N SER A 240 11.80 5.56 22.02
CA SER A 240 12.44 6.39 23.05
C SER A 240 11.88 7.82 23.13
N SER A 241 11.30 8.30 22.03
CA SER A 241 10.71 9.63 21.93
C SER A 241 9.38 9.77 22.68
N GLU A 242 8.77 8.65 23.13
CA GLU A 242 7.50 8.60 23.86
C GLU A 242 6.43 9.55 23.29
N VAL A 243 6.32 9.57 21.94
CA VAL A 243 5.44 10.51 21.24
C VAL A 243 3.99 10.32 21.70
N PRO A 244 3.33 11.34 22.24
CA PRO A 244 1.96 11.21 22.69
C PRO A 244 1.02 11.06 21.50
N LYS A 245 -0.01 10.20 21.63
CA LYS A 245 -1.07 10.07 20.64
C LYS A 245 -1.86 11.39 20.57
N ASP A 246 -2.12 11.87 19.34
CA ASP A 246 -2.96 13.03 19.09
C ASP A 246 -4.26 12.58 18.38
N PRO A 247 -5.37 12.49 19.11
CA PRO A 247 -6.66 12.05 18.52
C PRO A 247 -7.16 12.97 17.41
N LYS A 248 -6.85 14.27 17.44
CA LYS A 248 -7.32 15.22 16.43
C LYS A 248 -6.56 15.03 15.10
N VAL A 249 -5.24 14.82 15.20
CA VAL A 249 -4.41 14.51 14.04
C VAL A 249 -4.85 13.18 13.42
N LEU A 250 -5.06 12.17 14.25
CA LEU A 250 -5.56 10.87 13.79
C LEU A 250 -6.92 11.01 13.09
N GLU A 251 -7.89 11.71 13.69
CA GLU A 251 -9.22 11.87 13.13
C GLU A 251 -9.22 12.57 11.76
N ALA A 252 -8.39 13.61 11.61
CA ALA A 252 -8.20 14.27 10.32
C ALA A 252 -7.65 13.32 9.25
N LYS A 253 -6.63 12.53 9.57
CA LYS A 253 -6.06 11.54 8.64
C LYS A 253 -7.03 10.38 8.34
N LEU A 254 -7.87 9.97 9.30
CA LEU A 254 -8.86 8.93 9.08
C LEU A 254 -9.88 9.31 7.99
N TYR A 255 -10.26 10.58 7.88
CA TYR A 255 -11.11 11.02 6.77
C TYR A 255 -10.39 10.83 5.42
N ASP A 256 -9.13 11.28 5.30
CA ASP A 256 -8.35 11.20 4.06
C ASP A 256 -8.18 9.76 3.54
N ILE A 257 -8.11 8.78 4.45
CA ILE A 257 -7.94 7.36 4.12
C ILE A 257 -9.25 6.56 4.10
N SER A 258 -10.40 7.22 4.29
CA SER A 258 -11.70 6.56 4.37
C SER A 258 -12.23 6.12 3.02
N SER A 259 -13.05 5.07 3.02
CA SER A 259 -13.83 4.64 1.85
C SER A 259 -14.82 5.71 1.38
N THR A 260 -15.28 6.59 2.28
CA THR A 260 -16.16 7.72 1.96
C THR A 260 -15.42 8.74 1.09
N HIS A 261 -14.26 9.22 1.55
CA HIS A 261 -13.43 10.16 0.80
C HIS A 261 -12.99 9.58 -0.56
N PHE A 262 -12.61 8.31 -0.57
CA PHE A 262 -12.30 7.60 -1.82
C PHE A 262 -13.49 7.60 -2.78
N GLY A 263 -14.70 7.30 -2.29
CA GLY A 263 -15.92 7.29 -3.08
C GLY A 263 -16.25 8.66 -3.69
N GLU A 264 -16.10 9.73 -2.90
CA GLU A 264 -16.31 11.11 -3.34
C GLU A 264 -15.31 11.49 -4.46
N ALA A 265 -14.02 11.22 -4.27
CA ALA A 265 -12.98 11.49 -5.26
C ALA A 265 -13.18 10.66 -6.55
N MET A 266 -13.65 9.41 -6.44
CA MET A 266 -13.99 8.58 -7.59
C MET A 266 -15.17 9.13 -8.38
N ILE A 267 -16.24 9.59 -7.71
CA ILE A 267 -17.40 10.21 -8.36
C ILE A 267 -16.99 11.47 -9.13
N GLU A 268 -16.18 12.33 -8.49
CA GLU A 268 -15.65 13.53 -9.14
C GLU A 268 -14.85 13.16 -10.40
N PHE A 269 -13.94 12.19 -10.29
CA PHE A 269 -13.15 11.76 -11.44
C PHE A 269 -14.01 11.14 -12.55
N TYR A 270 -15.06 10.40 -12.22
CA TYR A 270 -15.99 9.87 -13.22
C TYR A 270 -16.72 10.99 -13.97
N GLN A 271 -17.17 12.03 -13.27
CA GLN A 271 -17.81 13.20 -13.88
C GLN A 271 -16.86 13.91 -14.84
N ASP A 272 -15.62 14.15 -14.43
CA ASP A 272 -14.60 14.75 -15.29
C ASP A 272 -14.33 13.91 -16.55
N MET A 273 -14.27 12.60 -16.40
CA MET A 273 -14.01 11.69 -17.53
C MET A 273 -15.19 11.58 -18.49
N VAL A 274 -16.42 11.76 -18.04
CA VAL A 274 -17.60 11.88 -18.92
C VAL A 274 -17.46 13.13 -19.79
N VAL A 275 -17.19 14.27 -19.18
CA VAL A 275 -16.99 15.54 -19.92
C VAL A 275 -15.82 15.43 -20.90
N TYR A 276 -14.68 14.92 -20.44
CA TYR A 276 -13.51 14.70 -21.29
C TYR A 276 -13.82 13.80 -22.49
N HIS A 277 -14.57 12.71 -22.28
CA HIS A 277 -14.94 11.77 -23.33
C HIS A 277 -15.85 12.43 -24.39
N GLU A 278 -16.83 13.22 -23.95
CA GLU A 278 -17.72 13.95 -24.85
C GLU A 278 -16.97 14.98 -25.72
N GLU A 279 -16.00 15.68 -25.11
CA GLU A 279 -15.15 16.62 -25.85
C GLU A 279 -14.24 15.91 -26.87
N GLU A 280 -13.65 14.78 -26.50
CA GLU A 280 -12.84 13.96 -27.40
C GLU A 280 -13.67 13.41 -28.59
N MET A 281 -14.88 12.96 -28.31
CA MET A 281 -15.77 12.45 -29.35
C MET A 281 -16.17 13.55 -30.33
N ARG A 282 -16.49 14.75 -29.83
CA ARG A 282 -16.83 15.92 -30.66
C ARG A 282 -15.63 16.33 -31.53
N ARG A 283 -14.45 16.41 -30.96
CA ARG A 283 -13.22 16.73 -31.71
C ARG A 283 -12.96 15.71 -32.85
N LYS A 284 -13.13 14.42 -32.59
CA LYS A 284 -12.98 13.39 -33.61
C LYS A 284 -14.03 13.50 -34.72
N GLU A 285 -15.27 13.82 -34.39
CA GLU A 285 -16.34 14.03 -35.38
C GLU A 285 -16.05 15.28 -36.27
N GLU A 286 -15.48 16.34 -35.70
CA GLU A 286 -15.05 17.53 -36.43
C GLU A 286 -13.86 17.20 -37.35
N GLU A 287 -12.85 16.49 -36.89
CA GLU A 287 -11.70 16.05 -37.67
C GLU A 287 -12.12 15.17 -38.86
N ASP A 288 -12.97 14.16 -38.61
CA ASP A 288 -13.53 13.29 -39.64
C ASP A 288 -14.33 14.10 -40.69
N SER A 289 -15.08 15.11 -40.26
CA SER A 289 -15.85 15.97 -41.13
C SER A 289 -14.95 16.82 -42.05
N ILE A 290 -13.90 17.40 -41.48
CA ILE A 290 -12.89 18.16 -42.22
C ILE A 290 -12.17 17.28 -43.24
N GLU A 291 -11.81 16.05 -42.86
CA GLU A 291 -11.14 15.11 -43.77
C GLU A 291 -12.06 14.70 -44.94
N ARG A 292 -13.33 14.43 -44.69
CA ARG A 292 -14.33 14.16 -45.74
C ARG A 292 -14.48 15.32 -46.70
N ILE A 293 -14.46 16.59 -46.23
CA ILE A 293 -14.51 17.77 -47.06
C ILE A 293 -13.24 17.90 -47.93
N LYS A 294 -12.05 17.67 -47.36
CA LYS A 294 -10.79 17.65 -48.09
C LYS A 294 -10.77 16.61 -49.23
N ILE A 295 -11.26 15.40 -48.96
CA ILE A 295 -11.35 14.32 -49.95
C ILE A 295 -12.28 14.75 -51.08
N LYS A 296 -13.46 15.31 -50.77
CA LYS A 296 -14.40 15.81 -51.79
C LYS A 296 -13.79 16.93 -52.63
N LEU A 297 -13.14 17.92 -52.05
CA LEU A 297 -12.49 18.99 -52.77
C LEU A 297 -11.37 18.49 -53.71
N ASN A 298 -10.61 17.49 -53.32
CA ASN A 298 -9.58 16.90 -54.15
C ASN A 298 -10.15 16.06 -55.30
N SER A 299 -11.34 15.49 -55.16
CA SER A 299 -12.03 14.77 -56.25
C SER A 299 -12.60 15.68 -57.34
N PHE A 300 -12.90 16.98 -56.98
CA PHE A 300 -13.34 17.97 -57.97
C PHE A 300 -12.15 18.63 -58.74
N LYS A 301 -10.91 18.42 -58.33
CA LYS A 301 -9.72 18.94 -59.01
C LYS A 301 -9.09 17.94 -60.02
N ARG A 302 -9.62 16.77 -60.14
CA ARG A 302 -9.29 15.77 -61.15
C ARG A 302 -10.39 15.72 -62.21
#